data_b9ab0c1f0b3d395ff84d764a8e62ecfd
#
_entry.id   b9ab0c1f0b3d395ff84d764a8e62ecfd
#
_cell.length_a   1.000
_cell.length_b   1.000
_cell.length_c   1.000
_cell.angle_alpha   90.00
_cell.angle_beta   90.00
_cell.angle_gamma   90.00
#
_symmetry.space_group_name_H-M   'P 1'
#
loop_
_entity.id
_entity.type
_entity.pdbx_description
1 polymer ?
#
loop_
_entity_poly.entity_id
_entity_poly.type
_entity_poly.pdbx_seq_one_letter_code
_entity_poly.pdbx_strand_id
1 'polypeptide(L)'
;IMKRIIIIAAMALMSVSAFAQKFAYVDFNELVMLVPEMDEARATLEENSKTNEEILMSMYQEYQTKMQDYQSKASTWTAAIRESKEKELMDIESRLQQTQQSLQQEMQQLQNSLQAPIYEKAQTTVTEIAKAKGLAFVFEQSSLLYIDPAQGVDLTADARKALNIPEGRTLEALQAELEAKAM
;
A
#
# COMPACT_ATOMS: atom_id res chain seq x y z
N ILE A 1 -66.00 -13.64 2.96
CA ILE A 1 -65.00 -14.46 3.67
C ILE A 1 -63.81 -14.73 2.77
N MET A 2 -63.98 -15.15 1.50
CA MET A 2 -62.89 -15.43 0.55
C MET A 2 -61.95 -14.25 0.29
N LYS A 3 -62.46 -13.01 0.14
CA LYS A 3 -61.61 -11.82 -0.07
C LYS A 3 -60.68 -11.51 1.12
N ARG A 4 -61.10 -11.78 2.34
CA ARG A 4 -60.29 -11.60 3.56
C ARG A 4 -59.16 -12.64 3.70
N ILE A 5 -59.43 -13.88 3.24
CA ILE A 5 -58.45 -14.97 3.20
C ILE A 5 -57.36 -14.69 2.18
N ILE A 6 -57.69 -14.14 1.00
CA ILE A 6 -56.74 -13.74 -0.03
C ILE A 6 -55.84 -12.62 0.43
N ILE A 7 -56.36 -11.64 1.17
CA ILE A 7 -55.55 -10.53 1.72
C ILE A 7 -54.57 -11.03 2.80
N ILE A 8 -55.00 -11.98 3.65
CA ILE A 8 -54.13 -12.57 4.68
C ILE A 8 -53.04 -13.44 4.02
N ALA A 9 -53.38 -14.20 2.98
CA ALA A 9 -52.42 -14.99 2.21
C ALA A 9 -51.39 -14.08 1.46
N ALA A 10 -51.84 -12.95 0.90
CA ALA A 10 -50.98 -11.98 0.26
C ALA A 10 -50.04 -11.26 1.24
N MET A 11 -50.51 -10.92 2.46
CA MET A 11 -49.67 -10.40 3.51
C MET A 11 -48.70 -11.42 4.07
N ALA A 12 -49.05 -12.69 4.16
CA ALA A 12 -48.13 -13.74 4.58
C ALA A 12 -47.05 -14.02 3.51
N LEU A 13 -47.34 -13.87 2.21
CA LEU A 13 -46.34 -13.98 1.14
C LEU A 13 -45.40 -12.79 1.08
N MET A 14 -45.84 -11.57 1.45
CA MET A 14 -44.96 -10.40 1.58
C MET A 14 -44.04 -10.45 2.79
N SER A 15 -44.40 -11.15 3.84
CA SER A 15 -43.57 -11.31 5.04
C SER A 15 -42.42 -12.32 4.85
N VAL A 16 -42.47 -13.17 3.84
CA VAL A 16 -41.42 -14.15 3.53
C VAL A 16 -40.24 -13.48 2.79
N SER A 17 -40.44 -12.38 2.10
CA SER A 17 -39.39 -11.63 1.42
C SER A 17 -38.61 -10.65 2.31
N ALA A 18 -38.98 -10.52 3.60
CA ALA A 18 -38.21 -9.77 4.60
C ALA A 18 -37.00 -10.55 5.16
N PHE A 19 -36.70 -11.73 4.58
CA PHE A 19 -35.64 -12.58 5.07
C PHE A 19 -34.25 -12.14 4.62
N ALA A 20 -33.56 -11.64 5.59
CA ALA A 20 -32.12 -11.66 5.71
C ALA A 20 -31.38 -11.00 4.54
N GLN A 21 -31.26 -9.70 4.62
CA GLN A 21 -30.08 -9.08 4.06
C GLN A 21 -28.88 -9.78 4.70
N LYS A 22 -28.33 -10.79 3.99
CA LYS A 22 -27.10 -11.45 4.44
C LYS A 22 -26.03 -10.37 4.45
N PHE A 23 -25.42 -10.18 5.59
CA PHE A 23 -24.24 -9.33 5.71
C PHE A 23 -23.09 -10.08 5.10
N ALA A 24 -22.27 -9.38 4.33
CA ALA A 24 -21.02 -9.90 3.84
C ALA A 24 -19.84 -9.21 4.51
N TYR A 25 -18.75 -9.91 4.59
CA TYR A 25 -17.51 -9.36 5.06
C TYR A 25 -16.35 -9.90 4.21
N VAL A 26 -15.23 -9.22 4.30
CA VAL A 26 -14.00 -9.56 3.58
C VAL A 26 -12.80 -9.10 4.39
N ASP A 27 -11.73 -9.87 4.41
CA ASP A 27 -10.43 -9.38 4.86
C ASP A 27 -9.76 -8.60 3.72
N PHE A 28 -10.15 -7.32 3.62
CA PHE A 28 -9.66 -6.45 2.55
C PHE A 28 -8.16 -6.17 2.66
N ASN A 29 -7.65 -6.11 3.90
CA ASN A 29 -6.22 -5.94 4.14
C ASN A 29 -5.44 -7.15 3.60
N GLU A 30 -5.91 -8.38 3.87
CA GLU A 30 -5.31 -9.59 3.31
C GLU A 30 -5.27 -9.54 1.78
N LEU A 31 -6.38 -9.16 1.14
CA LEU A 31 -6.45 -9.08 -0.32
C LEU A 31 -5.40 -8.12 -0.88
N VAL A 32 -5.34 -6.90 -0.37
CA VAL A 32 -4.40 -5.86 -0.84
C VAL A 32 -2.96 -6.27 -0.61
N MET A 33 -2.66 -6.86 0.54
CA MET A 33 -1.29 -7.24 0.89
C MET A 33 -0.75 -8.43 0.11
N LEU A 34 -1.62 -9.35 -0.33
CA LEU A 34 -1.24 -10.60 -0.97
C LEU A 34 -1.45 -10.64 -2.49
N VAL A 35 -2.09 -9.62 -3.07
CA VAL A 35 -2.26 -9.55 -4.53
C VAL A 35 -0.89 -9.44 -5.22
N PRO A 36 -0.67 -10.14 -6.37
CA PRO A 36 0.62 -10.15 -7.05
C PRO A 36 1.18 -8.77 -7.40
N GLU A 37 0.32 -7.82 -7.75
CA GLU A 37 0.71 -6.44 -8.07
C GLU A 37 1.33 -5.71 -6.87
N MET A 38 0.99 -6.11 -5.64
CA MET A 38 1.63 -5.55 -4.45
C MET A 38 3.08 -6.01 -4.31
N ASP A 39 3.43 -7.21 -4.77
CA ASP A 39 4.82 -7.66 -4.80
C ASP A 39 5.64 -6.89 -5.82
N GLU A 40 5.06 -6.63 -7.00
CA GLU A 40 5.70 -5.78 -8.02
C GLU A 40 5.90 -4.35 -7.49
N ALA A 41 4.92 -3.82 -6.79
CA ALA A 41 5.03 -2.51 -6.15
C ALA A 41 6.15 -2.47 -5.10
N ARG A 42 6.26 -3.49 -4.25
CA ARG A 42 7.35 -3.62 -3.27
C ARG A 42 8.72 -3.71 -3.94
N ALA A 43 8.84 -4.52 -4.98
CA ALA A 43 10.09 -4.65 -5.74
C ALA A 43 10.50 -3.31 -6.37
N THR A 44 9.56 -2.59 -6.95
CA THR A 44 9.80 -1.25 -7.53
C THR A 44 10.25 -0.24 -6.49
N LEU A 45 9.62 -0.24 -5.30
CA LEU A 45 10.01 0.64 -4.19
C LEU A 45 11.40 0.29 -3.66
N GLU A 46 11.74 -0.99 -3.56
CA GLU A 46 13.06 -1.45 -3.12
C GLU A 46 14.16 -1.03 -4.12
N GLU A 47 13.94 -1.21 -5.43
CA GLU A 47 14.87 -0.77 -6.47
C GLU A 47 15.08 0.75 -6.44
N ASN A 48 13.99 1.52 -6.30
CA ASN A 48 14.06 2.97 -6.19
C ASN A 48 14.80 3.42 -4.93
N SER A 49 14.59 2.73 -3.79
CA SER A 49 15.32 3.00 -2.55
C SER A 49 16.83 2.80 -2.72
N LYS A 50 17.26 1.71 -3.36
CA LYS A 50 18.68 1.46 -3.64
C LYS A 50 19.28 2.55 -4.52
N THR A 51 18.57 2.92 -5.58
CA THR A 51 19.00 4.01 -6.47
C THR A 51 19.18 5.32 -5.71
N ASN A 52 18.24 5.64 -4.81
CA ASN A 52 18.30 6.84 -3.99
C ASN A 52 19.49 6.81 -3.01
N GLU A 53 19.77 5.66 -2.41
CA GLU A 53 20.93 5.47 -1.56
C GLU A 53 22.25 5.67 -2.33
N GLU A 54 22.35 5.14 -3.55
CA GLU A 54 23.52 5.32 -4.41
C GLU A 54 23.74 6.80 -4.78
N ILE A 55 22.68 7.53 -5.10
CA ILE A 55 22.74 8.98 -5.38
C ILE A 55 23.29 9.72 -4.16
N LEU A 56 22.71 9.50 -2.99
CA LEU A 56 23.15 10.15 -1.75
C LEU A 56 24.59 9.77 -1.39
N MET A 57 24.95 8.50 -1.52
CA MET A 57 26.31 8.02 -1.27
C MET A 57 27.33 8.70 -2.17
N SER A 58 27.04 8.83 -3.47
CA SER A 58 27.88 9.52 -4.43
C SER A 58 28.11 11.00 -4.03
N MET A 59 27.03 11.69 -3.62
CA MET A 59 27.13 13.09 -3.17
C MET A 59 27.92 13.22 -1.88
N TYR A 60 27.77 12.30 -0.93
CA TYR A 60 28.57 12.26 0.29
C TYR A 60 30.06 12.02 -0.01
N GLN A 61 30.37 11.13 -0.94
CA GLN A 61 31.75 10.88 -1.36
C GLN A 61 32.37 12.13 -2.02
N GLU A 62 31.61 12.85 -2.86
CA GLU A 62 32.03 14.12 -3.42
C GLU A 62 32.37 15.13 -2.32
N TYR A 63 31.46 15.29 -1.35
CA TYR A 63 31.66 16.19 -0.21
C TYR A 63 32.92 15.84 0.59
N GLN A 64 33.06 14.57 0.97
CA GLN A 64 34.22 14.10 1.75
C GLN A 64 35.54 14.34 1.01
N THR A 65 35.59 14.06 -0.30
CA THR A 65 36.79 14.29 -1.10
C THR A 65 37.17 15.76 -1.11
N LYS A 66 36.22 16.67 -1.33
CA LYS A 66 36.44 18.09 -1.34
C LYS A 66 36.80 18.65 0.04
N MET A 67 36.21 18.14 1.10
CA MET A 67 36.53 18.51 2.47
C MET A 67 37.95 18.09 2.82
N GLN A 68 38.38 16.89 2.43
CA GLN A 68 39.74 16.40 2.66
C GLN A 68 40.77 17.25 1.87
N ASP A 69 40.43 17.60 0.62
CA ASP A 69 41.25 18.49 -0.19
C ASP A 69 41.39 19.91 0.46
N TYR A 70 40.25 20.42 0.94
CA TYR A 70 40.23 21.69 1.67
C TYR A 70 41.13 21.62 2.93
N GLN A 71 40.96 20.61 3.76
CA GLN A 71 41.73 20.45 5.02
C GLN A 71 43.25 20.34 4.74
N SER A 72 43.66 19.67 3.68
CA SER A 72 45.07 19.46 3.36
C SER A 72 45.75 20.66 2.69
N LYS A 73 45.00 21.48 1.94
CA LYS A 73 45.59 22.55 1.10
C LYS A 73 45.20 23.98 1.53
N ALA A 74 44.24 24.18 2.43
CA ALA A 74 43.72 25.51 2.81
C ALA A 74 44.83 26.50 3.26
N SER A 75 45.87 25.99 3.92
CA SER A 75 47.00 26.82 4.37
C SER A 75 47.88 27.32 3.22
N THR A 76 47.86 26.68 2.09
CA THR A 76 48.62 27.03 0.89
C THR A 76 47.88 27.94 -0.08
N TRP A 77 46.57 28.08 0.08
CA TRP A 77 45.71 28.85 -0.82
C TRP A 77 45.66 30.34 -0.45
N THR A 78 45.44 31.15 -1.47
CA THR A 78 45.08 32.55 -1.28
C THR A 78 43.70 32.67 -0.63
N ALA A 79 43.41 33.83 -0.01
CA ALA A 79 42.09 34.05 0.62
C ALA A 79 40.94 33.86 -0.37
N ALA A 80 41.07 34.34 -1.60
CA ALA A 80 40.04 34.19 -2.63
C ALA A 80 39.80 32.72 -3.04
N ILE A 81 40.87 31.91 -3.13
CA ILE A 81 40.73 30.46 -3.43
C ILE A 81 40.03 29.75 -2.26
N ARG A 82 40.43 30.10 -1.03
CA ARG A 82 39.79 29.48 0.16
C ARG A 82 38.30 29.79 0.24
N GLU A 83 37.91 31.05 0.05
CA GLU A 83 36.52 31.47 0.03
C GLU A 83 35.73 30.74 -1.06
N SER A 84 36.30 30.58 -2.27
CA SER A 84 35.68 29.82 -3.34
C SER A 84 35.47 28.34 -2.97
N LYS A 85 36.44 27.73 -2.27
CA LYS A 85 36.33 26.31 -1.86
C LYS A 85 35.35 26.12 -0.71
N GLU A 86 35.29 27.07 0.22
CA GLU A 86 34.26 27.09 1.29
C GLU A 86 32.85 27.18 0.70
N LYS A 87 32.65 28.04 -0.29
CA LYS A 87 31.39 28.17 -0.99
C LYS A 87 31.03 26.86 -1.72
N GLU A 88 31.98 26.21 -2.39
CA GLU A 88 31.77 24.92 -3.06
C GLU A 88 31.30 23.84 -2.07
N LEU A 89 31.86 23.77 -0.86
CA LEU A 89 31.43 22.84 0.18
C LEU A 89 30.01 23.16 0.67
N MET A 90 29.70 24.43 0.92
CA MET A 90 28.35 24.86 1.33
C MET A 90 27.30 24.54 0.24
N ASP A 91 27.66 24.71 -1.04
CA ASP A 91 26.79 24.40 -2.16
C ASP A 91 26.49 22.89 -2.25
N ILE A 92 27.47 22.03 -1.94
CA ILE A 92 27.27 20.57 -1.89
C ILE A 92 26.38 20.19 -0.71
N GLU A 93 26.61 20.75 0.48
CA GLU A 93 25.77 20.51 1.65
C GLU A 93 24.31 20.92 1.38
N SER A 94 24.09 22.08 0.77
CA SER A 94 22.76 22.55 0.40
C SER A 94 22.10 21.60 -0.61
N ARG A 95 22.84 21.15 -1.64
CA ARG A 95 22.34 20.19 -2.62
C ARG A 95 22.00 18.84 -1.97
N LEU A 96 22.83 18.33 -1.06
CA LEU A 96 22.58 17.11 -0.31
C LEU A 96 21.25 17.20 0.44
N GLN A 97 21.04 18.28 1.18
CA GLN A 97 19.80 18.47 1.93
C GLN A 97 18.57 18.57 1.02
N GLN A 98 18.67 19.31 -0.09
CA GLN A 98 17.59 19.44 -1.07
C GLN A 98 17.28 18.11 -1.75
N THR A 99 18.31 17.38 -2.19
CA THR A 99 18.15 16.07 -2.81
C THR A 99 17.50 15.09 -1.85
N GLN A 100 17.92 15.05 -0.58
CA GLN A 100 17.33 14.17 0.42
C GLN A 100 15.82 14.44 0.62
N GLN A 101 15.43 15.71 0.66
CA GLN A 101 14.02 16.10 0.75
C GLN A 101 13.23 15.71 -0.52
N SER A 102 13.80 15.95 -1.71
CA SER A 102 13.18 15.60 -2.98
C SER A 102 12.95 14.09 -3.09
N LEU A 103 13.99 13.30 -2.81
CA LEU A 103 13.90 11.83 -2.86
C LEU A 103 12.86 11.28 -1.88
N GLN A 104 12.73 11.89 -0.69
CA GLN A 104 11.69 11.49 0.25
C GLN A 104 10.28 11.77 -0.28
N GLN A 105 10.07 12.93 -0.91
CA GLN A 105 8.79 13.28 -1.51
C GLN A 105 8.47 12.39 -2.71
N GLU A 106 9.45 12.14 -3.56
CA GLU A 106 9.32 11.26 -4.73
C GLU A 106 8.98 9.83 -4.32
N MET A 107 9.62 9.30 -3.27
CA MET A 107 9.32 7.97 -2.72
C MET A 107 7.88 7.89 -2.22
N GLN A 108 7.38 8.91 -1.51
CA GLN A 108 6.00 8.96 -1.05
C GLN A 108 5.00 9.02 -2.22
N GLN A 109 5.30 9.79 -3.25
CA GLN A 109 4.47 9.87 -4.45
C GLN A 109 4.47 8.54 -5.21
N LEU A 110 5.65 7.91 -5.36
CA LEU A 110 5.80 6.61 -5.99
C LEU A 110 4.97 5.56 -5.23
N GLN A 111 5.08 5.50 -3.90
CA GLN A 111 4.30 4.59 -3.07
C GLN A 111 2.80 4.77 -3.30
N ASN A 112 2.30 6.01 -3.25
CA ASN A 112 0.89 6.31 -3.48
C ASN A 112 0.44 5.91 -4.89
N SER A 113 1.26 6.20 -5.91
CA SER A 113 0.94 5.88 -7.32
C SER A 113 0.89 4.38 -7.59
N LEU A 114 1.72 3.59 -6.91
CA LEU A 114 1.74 2.14 -7.02
C LEU A 114 0.59 1.49 -6.25
N GLN A 115 0.27 2.00 -5.07
CA GLN A 115 -0.75 1.40 -4.21
C GLN A 115 -2.19 1.76 -4.63
N ALA A 116 -2.44 2.99 -5.09
CA ALA A 116 -3.79 3.44 -5.42
C ALA A 116 -4.53 2.51 -6.42
N PRO A 117 -3.93 2.10 -7.57
CA PRO A 117 -4.61 1.19 -8.50
C PRO A 117 -4.85 -0.20 -7.91
N ILE A 118 -4.01 -0.67 -7.00
CA ILE A 118 -4.16 -1.96 -6.32
C ILE A 118 -5.39 -1.93 -5.41
N TYR A 119 -5.54 -0.87 -4.61
CA TYR A 119 -6.72 -0.67 -3.76
C TYR A 119 -7.99 -0.55 -4.58
N GLU A 120 -7.98 0.21 -5.67
CA GLU A 120 -9.12 0.37 -6.57
C GLU A 120 -9.51 -0.96 -7.21
N LYS A 121 -8.55 -1.76 -7.69
CA LYS A 121 -8.78 -3.09 -8.24
C LYS A 121 -9.41 -4.02 -7.21
N ALA A 122 -8.87 -4.07 -6.00
CA ALA A 122 -9.39 -4.91 -4.93
C ALA A 122 -10.83 -4.49 -4.55
N GLN A 123 -11.08 -3.19 -4.39
CA GLN A 123 -12.41 -2.65 -4.07
C GLN A 123 -13.42 -2.95 -5.18
N THR A 124 -13.04 -2.76 -6.44
CA THR A 124 -13.89 -3.06 -7.59
C THR A 124 -14.24 -4.53 -7.63
N THR A 125 -13.25 -5.42 -7.46
CA THR A 125 -13.45 -6.86 -7.43
C THR A 125 -14.43 -7.30 -6.34
N VAL A 126 -14.25 -6.82 -5.11
CA VAL A 126 -15.18 -7.11 -4.00
C VAL A 126 -16.57 -6.58 -4.30
N THR A 127 -16.68 -5.40 -4.89
CA THR A 127 -17.96 -4.78 -5.25
C THR A 127 -18.69 -5.60 -6.33
N GLU A 128 -17.98 -6.10 -7.33
CA GLU A 128 -18.56 -6.93 -8.38
C GLU A 128 -19.06 -8.27 -7.84
N ILE A 129 -18.29 -8.92 -6.97
CA ILE A 129 -18.69 -10.16 -6.30
C ILE A 129 -19.94 -9.91 -5.44
N ALA A 130 -19.98 -8.82 -4.69
CA ALA A 130 -21.12 -8.46 -3.86
C ALA A 130 -22.38 -8.25 -4.69
N LYS A 131 -22.28 -7.51 -5.80
CA LYS A 131 -23.40 -7.30 -6.75
C LYS A 131 -23.88 -8.59 -7.36
N ALA A 132 -22.97 -9.46 -7.81
CA ALA A 132 -23.31 -10.76 -8.39
C ALA A 132 -24.05 -11.67 -7.40
N LYS A 133 -23.76 -11.55 -6.11
CA LYS A 133 -24.42 -12.30 -5.03
C LYS A 133 -25.67 -11.59 -4.48
N GLY A 134 -26.04 -10.43 -5.00
CA GLY A 134 -27.20 -9.65 -4.52
C GLY A 134 -27.04 -9.12 -3.10
N LEU A 135 -25.81 -8.85 -2.66
CA LEU A 135 -25.50 -8.33 -1.35
C LEU A 135 -25.59 -6.80 -1.34
N ALA A 136 -26.19 -6.24 -0.29
CA ALA A 136 -26.37 -4.80 -0.16
C ALA A 136 -25.15 -4.12 0.49
N PHE A 137 -24.44 -4.84 1.36
CA PHE A 137 -23.31 -4.32 2.13
C PHE A 137 -22.20 -5.36 2.25
N VAL A 138 -20.96 -4.89 2.22
CA VAL A 138 -19.76 -5.66 2.55
C VAL A 138 -18.98 -4.86 3.57
N PHE A 139 -18.61 -5.49 4.67
CA PHE A 139 -17.85 -4.89 5.75
C PHE A 139 -16.41 -5.42 5.74
N GLU A 140 -15.48 -4.57 6.17
CA GLU A 140 -14.13 -5.02 6.48
C GLU A 140 -14.17 -5.90 7.73
N GLN A 141 -13.56 -7.08 7.67
CA GLN A 141 -13.58 -8.06 8.76
C GLN A 141 -12.99 -7.49 10.05
N SER A 142 -11.90 -6.75 9.97
CA SER A 142 -11.23 -6.15 11.13
C SER A 142 -12.07 -5.09 11.85
N SER A 143 -13.09 -4.54 11.20
CA SER A 143 -14.02 -3.56 11.78
C SER A 143 -15.16 -4.20 12.55
N LEU A 144 -15.29 -5.53 12.52
CA LEU A 144 -16.38 -6.27 13.13
C LEU A 144 -15.92 -6.94 14.42
N LEU A 145 -16.62 -6.65 15.53
CA LEU A 145 -16.35 -7.28 16.83
C LEU A 145 -16.84 -8.73 16.90
N TYR A 146 -17.91 -9.04 16.16
CA TYR A 146 -18.52 -10.36 16.12
C TYR A 146 -19.21 -10.58 14.77
N ILE A 147 -19.05 -11.78 14.24
CA ILE A 147 -19.73 -12.25 13.03
C ILE A 147 -20.33 -13.61 13.35
N ASP A 148 -21.64 -13.74 13.18
CA ASP A 148 -22.30 -15.04 13.21
C ASP A 148 -22.00 -15.79 11.91
N PRO A 149 -21.24 -16.91 11.95
CA PRO A 149 -20.90 -17.67 10.74
C PRO A 149 -22.10 -18.20 9.95
N ALA A 150 -23.25 -18.33 10.61
CA ALA A 150 -24.48 -18.79 9.95
C ALA A 150 -25.18 -17.70 9.15
N GLN A 151 -24.92 -16.43 9.43
CA GLN A 151 -25.57 -15.27 8.83
C GLN A 151 -24.61 -14.41 7.98
N GLY A 152 -23.32 -14.40 8.32
CA GLY A 152 -22.29 -13.70 7.58
C GLY A 152 -21.83 -14.47 6.33
N VAL A 153 -21.67 -13.77 5.21
CA VAL A 153 -21.08 -14.33 3.99
C VAL A 153 -19.63 -13.83 3.87
N ASP A 154 -18.68 -14.73 4.02
CA ASP A 154 -17.27 -14.40 3.78
C ASP A 154 -16.99 -14.36 2.27
N LEU A 155 -16.51 -13.22 1.78
CA LEU A 155 -16.13 -13.02 0.38
C LEU A 155 -14.63 -13.18 0.15
N THR A 156 -13.82 -13.35 1.19
CA THR A 156 -12.35 -13.35 1.10
C THR A 156 -11.85 -14.40 0.11
N ALA A 157 -12.35 -15.63 0.19
CA ALA A 157 -11.94 -16.71 -0.71
C ALA A 157 -12.28 -16.43 -2.19
N ASP A 158 -13.48 -15.92 -2.46
CA ASP A 158 -13.91 -15.57 -3.81
C ASP A 158 -13.09 -14.40 -4.36
N ALA A 159 -12.83 -13.39 -3.53
CA ALA A 159 -12.03 -12.23 -3.89
C ALA A 159 -10.56 -12.60 -4.13
N ARG A 160 -9.97 -13.47 -3.29
CA ARG A 160 -8.63 -14.02 -3.50
C ARG A 160 -8.50 -14.67 -4.88
N LYS A 161 -9.46 -15.51 -5.24
CA LYS A 161 -9.49 -16.18 -6.55
C LYS A 161 -9.61 -15.18 -7.70
N ALA A 162 -10.51 -14.20 -7.58
CA ALA A 162 -10.72 -13.18 -8.62
C ALA A 162 -9.52 -12.23 -8.78
N LEU A 163 -8.76 -12.00 -7.71
CA LEU A 163 -7.53 -11.20 -7.70
C LEU A 163 -6.27 -12.02 -8.04
N ASN A 164 -6.41 -13.30 -8.39
CA ASN A 164 -5.30 -14.22 -8.70
C ASN A 164 -4.28 -14.37 -7.55
N ILE A 165 -4.72 -14.24 -6.30
CA ILE A 165 -3.87 -14.50 -5.15
C ILE A 165 -3.58 -16.00 -5.07
N PRO A 166 -2.32 -16.44 -5.05
CA PRO A 166 -1.97 -17.85 -5.02
C PRO A 166 -2.58 -18.60 -3.84
N GLU A 167 -3.01 -19.84 -4.07
CA GLU A 167 -3.47 -20.72 -3.00
C GLU A 167 -2.31 -20.96 -2.02
N GLY A 168 -2.61 -20.89 -0.72
CA GLY A 168 -1.61 -21.07 0.34
C GLY A 168 -0.74 -19.85 0.66
N ARG A 169 -0.83 -18.77 -0.09
CA ARG A 169 -0.18 -17.50 0.27
C ARG A 169 -0.90 -16.86 1.45
N THR A 170 -0.20 -16.63 2.55
CA THR A 170 -0.74 -16.05 3.78
C THR A 170 0.03 -14.80 4.21
N LEU A 171 -0.59 -13.98 5.06
CA LEU A 171 0.10 -12.81 5.64
C LEU A 171 1.30 -13.22 6.50
N GLU A 172 1.20 -14.35 7.20
CA GLU A 172 2.31 -14.89 8.01
C GLU A 172 3.52 -15.28 7.14
N ALA A 173 3.26 -15.97 6.02
CA ALA A 173 4.32 -16.34 5.07
C ALA A 173 4.97 -15.09 4.45
N LEU A 174 4.16 -14.10 4.10
CA LEU A 174 4.66 -12.82 3.59
C LEU A 174 5.52 -12.10 4.62
N GLN A 175 5.07 -12.04 5.88
CA GLN A 175 5.83 -11.40 6.96
C GLN A 175 7.18 -12.07 7.15
N ALA A 176 7.22 -13.42 7.21
CA ALA A 176 8.46 -14.18 7.33
C ALA A 176 9.41 -13.91 6.14
N GLU A 177 8.88 -13.79 4.91
CA GLU A 177 9.66 -13.43 3.73
C GLU A 177 10.27 -12.03 3.83
N LEU A 178 9.49 -11.05 4.27
CA LEU A 178 9.96 -9.67 4.44
C LEU A 178 11.02 -9.55 5.55
N GLU A 179 10.83 -10.25 6.67
CA GLU A 179 11.82 -10.29 7.76
C GLU A 179 13.13 -10.93 7.30
N ALA A 180 13.06 -12.01 6.52
CA ALA A 180 14.26 -12.67 5.97
C ALA A 180 15.04 -11.78 4.98
N LYS A 181 14.37 -10.89 4.26
CA LYS A 181 15.02 -9.92 3.36
C LYS A 181 15.65 -8.73 4.09
N ALA A 182 15.17 -8.42 5.29
CA ALA A 182 15.66 -7.28 6.08
C ALA A 182 16.93 -7.61 6.91
N MET A 183 17.29 -8.89 7.05
CA MET A 183 18.51 -9.36 7.72
C MET A 183 19.68 -9.51 6.77
#